data_41693a009b06246e09235a20e8c8d96e
#
_entry.id   41693a009b06246e09235a20e8c8d96e
#
_cell.length_a   1.000
_cell.length_b   1.000
_cell.length_c   1.000
_cell.angle_alpha   90.00
_cell.angle_beta   90.00
_cell.angle_gamma   90.00
#
_symmetry.space_group_name_H-M   'P 1'
#
loop_
_entity.id
_entity.type
_entity.pdbx_description
1 polymer ?
#
loop_
_entity_poly.entity_id
_entity_poly.type
_entity_poly.pdbx_seq_one_letter_code
_entity_poly.pdbx_strand_id
1 'polypeptide(L)'
;GGLSTAEGLPTSNLPLRGGKGWLYEGGIREPYIIKWPGAAEPGTVCREPVTSTDFYPTMLEIAGLPGRPEQHLDGKSLVPLLRQEGGVDRNTLFWHYPHYSNQGGFPGAAVRKGDFKLLERFEDGKVQLYNLAEDIGERNDLAETMPEKVTELRKLLHDWYLEVDAEFLYPKEEGGAVMPWRPGE
;
A
#
# COMPACT_ATOMS: atom_id res chain seq x y z
N GLY A 1 2.35 -5.23 8.74
CA GLY A 1 3.54 -5.28 7.91
C GLY A 1 4.09 -6.68 7.80
N GLY A 2 4.88 -6.95 6.76
CA GLY A 2 5.48 -8.25 6.48
C GLY A 2 6.40 -8.78 7.56
N LEU A 3 6.88 -9.99 7.35
CA LEU A 3 7.88 -10.58 8.24
C LEU A 3 9.14 -9.70 8.26
N SER A 4 9.73 -9.55 9.44
CA SER A 4 10.96 -8.79 9.59
C SER A 4 12.12 -9.43 8.82
N THR A 5 12.90 -8.60 8.11
CA THR A 5 14.17 -9.00 7.49
C THR A 5 15.37 -8.59 8.33
N ALA A 6 15.17 -7.74 9.35
CA ALA A 6 16.23 -7.26 10.24
C ALA A 6 16.54 -8.23 11.39
N GLU A 7 15.64 -9.14 11.71
CA GLU A 7 15.76 -10.08 12.84
C GLU A 7 16.32 -11.46 12.43
N GLY A 8 16.75 -11.60 11.17
CA GLY A 8 17.39 -12.80 10.66
C GLY A 8 16.46 -13.98 10.39
N LEU A 9 17.06 -15.16 10.26
CA LEU A 9 16.35 -16.42 10.05
C LEU A 9 15.43 -16.75 11.25
N PRO A 10 14.27 -17.46 11.05
CA PRO A 10 13.96 -18.27 9.87
C PRO A 10 12.97 -17.65 8.87
N THR A 11 12.69 -16.36 8.93
CA THR A 11 11.62 -15.76 8.11
C THR A 11 12.08 -15.39 6.70
N SER A 12 11.19 -15.53 5.72
CA SER A 12 11.43 -15.15 4.34
C SER A 12 10.15 -14.63 3.71
N ASN A 13 10.24 -13.49 3.03
CA ASN A 13 9.13 -12.92 2.25
C ASN A 13 9.25 -13.24 0.75
N LEU A 14 10.25 -14.02 0.35
CA LEU A 14 10.45 -14.36 -1.07
C LEU A 14 9.19 -14.97 -1.70
N PRO A 15 8.86 -14.60 -2.95
CA PRO A 15 9.63 -13.76 -3.90
C PRO A 15 9.50 -12.25 -3.66
N LEU A 16 8.72 -11.81 -2.68
CA LEU A 16 8.46 -10.41 -2.39
C LEU A 16 9.69 -9.69 -1.85
N ARG A 17 9.91 -8.46 -2.27
CA ARG A 17 11.04 -7.63 -1.86
C ARG A 17 10.82 -7.02 -0.49
N GLY A 18 11.87 -6.96 0.32
CA GLY A 18 11.85 -6.32 1.64
C GLY A 18 11.05 -7.09 2.68
N GLY A 19 10.59 -6.39 3.70
CA GLY A 19 9.84 -6.92 4.82
C GLY A 19 9.26 -5.81 5.68
N LYS A 20 8.95 -6.10 6.91
CA LYS A 20 8.42 -5.14 7.89
C LYS A 20 9.23 -3.83 7.87
N GLY A 21 8.54 -2.69 7.78
CA GLY A 21 9.13 -1.36 7.71
C GLY A 21 9.47 -0.88 6.29
N TRP A 22 9.28 -1.72 5.26
CA TRP A 22 9.49 -1.35 3.88
C TRP A 22 8.17 -1.15 3.12
N LEU A 23 8.18 -0.23 2.17
CA LEU A 23 7.05 0.00 1.25
C LEU A 23 7.05 -0.96 0.04
N TYR A 24 8.03 -1.84 -0.07
CA TYR A 24 8.02 -2.93 -1.05
C TYR A 24 6.99 -4.00 -0.70
N GLU A 25 6.63 -4.84 -1.66
CA GLU A 25 5.59 -5.86 -1.49
C GLU A 25 5.82 -6.76 -0.27
N GLY A 26 7.06 -7.12 0.05
CA GLY A 26 7.36 -7.92 1.25
C GLY A 26 7.08 -7.22 2.58
N GLY A 27 6.89 -5.90 2.57
CA GLY A 27 6.54 -5.12 3.76
C GLY A 27 5.06 -4.78 3.88
N ILE A 28 4.33 -4.78 2.77
CA ILE A 28 2.92 -4.33 2.76
C ILE A 28 1.93 -5.39 2.27
N ARG A 29 2.39 -6.43 1.57
CA ARG A 29 1.53 -7.51 1.07
C ARG A 29 1.57 -8.70 2.02
N GLU A 30 0.46 -8.90 2.73
CA GLU A 30 0.31 -9.92 3.76
C GLU A 30 -0.62 -11.04 3.31
N PRO A 31 -0.43 -12.28 3.80
CA PRO A 31 -1.43 -13.33 3.70
C PRO A 31 -2.73 -12.89 4.36
N TYR A 32 -3.85 -13.09 3.65
CA TYR A 32 -5.17 -12.79 4.18
C TYR A 32 -6.11 -13.97 3.94
N ILE A 33 -6.62 -14.55 5.03
CA ILE A 33 -7.49 -15.72 4.99
C ILE A 33 -8.76 -15.39 5.77
N ILE A 34 -9.92 -15.57 5.12
CA ILE A 34 -11.22 -15.39 5.75
C ILE A 34 -11.99 -16.71 5.69
N LYS A 35 -12.63 -17.05 6.80
CA LYS A 35 -13.61 -18.13 6.88
C LYS A 35 -14.96 -17.55 7.27
N TRP A 36 -15.93 -17.68 6.38
CA TRP A 36 -17.32 -17.27 6.62
C TRP A 36 -18.28 -18.38 6.19
N PRO A 37 -18.63 -19.30 7.12
CA PRO A 37 -19.48 -20.45 6.81
C PRO A 37 -20.83 -20.03 6.21
N GLY A 38 -21.22 -20.66 5.13
CA GLY A 38 -22.50 -20.42 4.45
C GLY A 38 -22.53 -19.21 3.52
N ALA A 39 -21.42 -18.44 3.44
CA ALA A 39 -21.33 -17.28 2.56
C ALA A 39 -20.08 -17.30 1.68
N ALA A 40 -18.91 -17.60 2.23
CA ALA A 40 -17.68 -17.73 1.45
C ALA A 40 -17.45 -19.19 1.04
N GLU A 41 -17.26 -19.43 -0.26
CA GLU A 41 -17.00 -20.78 -0.79
C GLU A 41 -15.60 -21.26 -0.35
N PRO A 42 -15.50 -22.46 0.28
CA PRO A 42 -14.22 -22.99 0.74
C PRO A 42 -13.23 -23.24 -0.40
N GLY A 43 -11.94 -22.95 -0.16
CA GLY A 43 -10.86 -23.22 -1.08
C GLY A 43 -10.74 -22.22 -2.24
N THR A 44 -11.53 -21.18 -2.28
CA THR A 44 -11.45 -20.14 -3.30
C THR A 44 -10.31 -19.16 -3.03
N VAL A 45 -9.81 -18.54 -4.09
CA VAL A 45 -8.74 -17.52 -4.03
C VAL A 45 -9.22 -16.26 -4.75
N CYS A 46 -9.24 -15.14 -4.02
CA CYS A 46 -9.44 -13.82 -4.58
C CYS A 46 -8.07 -13.14 -4.81
N ARG A 47 -7.90 -12.48 -5.96
CA ARG A 47 -6.67 -11.74 -6.31
C ARG A 47 -6.85 -10.23 -6.27
N GLU A 48 -8.04 -9.77 -5.90
CA GLU A 48 -8.33 -8.35 -5.75
C GLU A 48 -7.48 -7.75 -4.63
N PRO A 49 -6.79 -6.63 -4.86
CA PRO A 49 -6.06 -5.93 -3.81
C PRO A 49 -7.00 -5.37 -2.76
N VAL A 50 -6.80 -5.78 -1.51
CA VAL A 50 -7.56 -5.34 -0.35
C VAL A 50 -6.63 -4.76 0.71
N THR A 51 -7.18 -4.00 1.66
CA THR A 51 -6.39 -3.36 2.72
C THR A 51 -7.04 -3.55 4.08
N SER A 52 -6.28 -3.34 5.15
CA SER A 52 -6.79 -3.52 6.53
C SER A 52 -7.94 -2.58 6.88
N THR A 53 -8.05 -1.43 6.23
CA THR A 53 -9.19 -0.51 6.41
C THR A 53 -10.52 -1.11 5.95
N ASP A 54 -10.49 -2.13 5.10
CA ASP A 54 -11.68 -2.83 4.59
C ASP A 54 -12.35 -3.73 5.66
N PHE A 55 -11.65 -4.06 6.74
CA PHE A 55 -12.21 -4.91 7.80
C PHE A 55 -13.42 -4.28 8.45
N TYR A 56 -13.36 -3.00 8.80
CA TYR A 56 -14.43 -2.35 9.54
C TYR A 56 -15.76 -2.34 8.78
N PRO A 57 -15.86 -1.81 7.55
CA PRO A 57 -17.11 -1.89 6.79
C PRO A 57 -17.55 -3.33 6.49
N THR A 58 -16.60 -4.25 6.28
CA THR A 58 -16.92 -5.68 6.09
C THR A 58 -17.59 -6.28 7.32
N MET A 59 -17.06 -6.01 8.52
CA MET A 59 -17.65 -6.53 9.78
C MET A 59 -19.02 -5.93 10.07
N LEU A 60 -19.22 -4.63 9.77
CA LEU A 60 -20.53 -4.02 9.89
C LEU A 60 -21.55 -4.71 8.98
N GLU A 61 -21.21 -4.93 7.71
CA GLU A 61 -22.11 -5.59 6.76
C GLU A 61 -22.40 -7.05 7.12
N ILE A 62 -21.38 -7.83 7.54
CA ILE A 62 -21.55 -9.21 8.01
C ILE A 62 -22.49 -9.27 9.22
N ALA A 63 -22.40 -8.29 10.11
CA ALA A 63 -23.25 -8.19 11.30
C ALA A 63 -24.67 -7.65 11.01
N GLY A 64 -24.98 -7.29 9.75
CA GLY A 64 -26.27 -6.66 9.39
C GLY A 64 -26.42 -5.25 9.96
N LEU A 65 -25.32 -4.59 10.28
CA LEU A 65 -25.33 -3.22 10.80
C LEU A 65 -25.19 -2.20 9.65
N PRO A 66 -25.73 -0.99 9.82
CA PRO A 66 -25.58 0.05 8.83
C PRO A 66 -24.11 0.48 8.69
N GLY A 67 -23.69 0.79 7.46
CA GLY A 67 -22.37 1.40 7.21
C GLY A 67 -22.20 2.73 7.95
N ARG A 68 -20.95 3.09 8.19
CA ARG A 68 -20.57 4.34 8.84
C ARG A 68 -19.52 5.06 8.01
N PRO A 69 -19.92 5.64 6.87
CA PRO A 69 -18.98 6.23 5.90
C PRO A 69 -18.09 7.32 6.50
N GLU A 70 -18.57 7.99 7.54
CA GLU A 70 -17.77 8.99 8.29
C GLU A 70 -16.63 8.39 9.13
N GLN A 71 -16.63 7.06 9.32
CA GLN A 71 -15.62 6.35 10.13
C GLN A 71 -14.72 5.43 9.28
N HIS A 72 -15.14 5.06 8.08
CA HIS A 72 -14.36 4.19 7.19
C HIS A 72 -14.14 4.85 5.82
N LEU A 73 -13.47 6.02 5.83
CA LEU A 73 -13.26 6.85 4.64
C LEU A 73 -12.64 6.06 3.47
N ASP A 74 -11.60 5.27 3.74
CA ASP A 74 -10.87 4.48 2.73
C ASP A 74 -11.38 3.05 2.59
N GLY A 75 -12.03 2.53 3.63
CA GLY A 75 -12.46 1.13 3.71
C GLY A 75 -13.65 0.83 2.81
N LYS A 76 -13.61 -0.31 2.15
CA LYS A 76 -14.71 -0.87 1.35
C LYS A 76 -15.08 -2.25 1.88
N SER A 77 -16.37 -2.58 1.88
CA SER A 77 -16.78 -3.93 2.27
C SER A 77 -16.28 -4.98 1.29
N LEU A 78 -15.74 -6.06 1.84
CA LEU A 78 -15.28 -7.23 1.09
C LEU A 78 -16.37 -8.30 0.91
N VAL A 79 -17.59 -8.07 1.39
CA VAL A 79 -18.70 -9.02 1.28
C VAL A 79 -18.95 -9.44 -0.17
N PRO A 80 -18.96 -8.56 -1.19
CA PRO A 80 -19.09 -8.98 -2.57
C PRO A 80 -17.99 -9.94 -3.05
N LEU A 81 -16.74 -9.71 -2.64
CA LEU A 81 -15.61 -10.60 -2.94
C LEU A 81 -15.76 -11.97 -2.24
N LEU A 82 -16.18 -11.97 -0.98
CA LEU A 82 -16.38 -13.18 -0.18
C LEU A 82 -17.48 -14.07 -0.74
N ARG A 83 -18.52 -13.46 -1.31
CA ARG A 83 -19.62 -14.15 -1.98
C ARG A 83 -19.38 -14.44 -3.45
N GLN A 84 -18.29 -13.94 -4.02
CA GLN A 84 -17.98 -14.02 -5.46
C GLN A 84 -19.05 -13.35 -6.34
N GLU A 85 -19.68 -12.31 -5.82
CA GLU A 85 -20.78 -11.57 -6.47
C GLU A 85 -20.35 -10.25 -7.09
N GLY A 86 -19.03 -9.95 -7.10
CA GLY A 86 -18.50 -8.71 -7.67
C GLY A 86 -17.09 -8.39 -7.26
N GLY A 87 -16.72 -7.12 -7.37
CA GLY A 87 -15.43 -6.54 -7.00
C GLY A 87 -15.56 -5.47 -5.93
N VAL A 88 -14.46 -4.84 -5.59
CA VAL A 88 -14.41 -3.64 -4.76
C VAL A 88 -14.25 -2.42 -5.68
N ASP A 89 -15.11 -1.43 -5.52
CA ASP A 89 -15.03 -0.18 -6.28
C ASP A 89 -13.84 0.68 -5.78
N ARG A 90 -12.65 0.20 -6.11
CA ARG A 90 -11.37 0.85 -5.82
C ARG A 90 -10.31 0.29 -6.75
N ASN A 91 -9.62 1.16 -7.48
CA ASN A 91 -8.54 0.78 -8.38
C ASN A 91 -7.16 1.33 -7.93
N THR A 92 -7.13 2.09 -6.86
CA THR A 92 -5.92 2.75 -6.38
C THR A 92 -5.78 2.56 -4.87
N LEU A 93 -4.57 2.26 -4.43
CA LEU A 93 -4.18 2.15 -3.02
C LEU A 93 -2.99 3.05 -2.77
N PHE A 94 -2.96 3.68 -1.59
CA PHE A 94 -1.90 4.58 -1.17
C PHE A 94 -1.31 4.13 0.16
N TRP A 95 -0.02 4.38 0.34
CA TRP A 95 0.72 4.19 1.58
C TRP A 95 1.60 5.40 1.83
N HIS A 96 1.59 5.90 3.05
CA HIS A 96 2.41 7.01 3.51
C HIS A 96 3.10 6.61 4.80
N TYR A 97 4.43 6.57 4.77
CA TYR A 97 5.24 6.19 5.92
C TYR A 97 6.43 7.16 6.07
N PRO A 98 6.19 8.37 6.64
CA PRO A 98 7.19 9.40 6.77
C PRO A 98 8.08 9.15 8.00
N HIS A 99 8.63 7.95 8.14
CA HIS A 99 9.39 7.56 9.33
C HIS A 99 10.60 6.70 8.98
N TYR A 100 11.65 6.83 9.77
CA TYR A 100 12.73 5.85 9.80
C TYR A 100 12.28 4.67 10.69
N SER A 101 12.63 3.46 10.30
CA SER A 101 12.31 2.24 11.02
C SER A 101 13.58 1.51 11.43
N ASN A 102 13.58 0.94 12.64
CA ASN A 102 14.63 0.02 13.09
C ASN A 102 14.60 -1.33 12.34
N GLN A 103 13.56 -1.58 11.56
CA GLN A 103 13.41 -2.77 10.72
C GLN A 103 13.98 -2.57 9.31
N GLY A 104 14.58 -1.44 9.02
CA GLY A 104 14.99 -1.03 7.68
C GLY A 104 13.92 -0.20 6.98
N GLY A 105 14.07 -0.02 5.66
CA GLY A 105 13.20 0.85 4.89
C GLY A 105 13.69 2.29 4.86
N PHE A 106 12.92 3.14 4.23
CA PHE A 106 13.17 4.56 4.10
C PHE A 106 11.85 5.33 4.29
N PRO A 107 11.90 6.58 4.75
CA PRO A 107 10.73 7.44 4.75
C PRO A 107 10.25 7.64 3.32
N GLY A 108 8.97 7.40 3.08
CA GLY A 108 8.45 7.46 1.72
C GLY A 108 6.96 7.21 1.64
N ALA A 109 6.48 7.17 0.42
CA ALA A 109 5.12 6.80 0.11
C ALA A 109 5.07 5.89 -1.12
N ALA A 110 3.92 5.26 -1.32
CA ALA A 110 3.66 4.46 -2.50
C ALA A 110 2.22 4.64 -2.97
N VAL A 111 2.04 4.53 -4.27
CA VAL A 111 0.73 4.41 -4.90
C VAL A 111 0.72 3.17 -5.79
N ARG A 112 -0.34 2.37 -5.69
CA ARG A 112 -0.63 1.28 -6.61
C ARG A 112 -1.92 1.56 -7.35
N LYS A 113 -1.86 1.54 -8.68
CA LYS A 113 -3.03 1.62 -9.56
C LYS A 113 -3.00 0.47 -10.56
N GLY A 114 -3.95 -0.45 -10.39
CA GLY A 114 -3.94 -1.72 -11.14
C GLY A 114 -2.66 -2.51 -10.86
N ASP A 115 -1.92 -2.84 -11.91
CA ASP A 115 -0.67 -3.61 -11.82
C ASP A 115 0.57 -2.75 -11.55
N PHE A 116 0.48 -1.44 -11.74
CA PHE A 116 1.60 -0.54 -11.53
C PHE A 116 1.67 -0.01 -10.11
N LYS A 117 2.89 0.00 -9.57
CA LYS A 117 3.22 0.57 -8.28
C LYS A 117 4.39 1.52 -8.40
N LEU A 118 4.19 2.74 -7.90
CA LEU A 118 5.24 3.75 -7.77
C LEU A 118 5.56 3.95 -6.30
N LEU A 119 6.85 4.00 -5.98
CA LEU A 119 7.36 4.42 -4.69
C LEU A 119 8.08 5.77 -4.83
N GLU A 120 7.87 6.66 -3.87
CA GLU A 120 8.57 7.92 -3.74
C GLU A 120 9.35 7.95 -2.41
N ARG A 121 10.65 8.18 -2.50
CA ARG A 121 11.52 8.31 -1.33
C ARG A 121 11.58 9.77 -0.90
N PHE A 122 11.45 10.00 0.40
CA PHE A 122 11.45 11.37 0.92
C PHE A 122 12.84 11.93 1.17
N GLU A 123 13.87 11.11 1.21
CA GLU A 123 15.24 11.56 1.44
C GLU A 123 15.86 12.28 0.24
N ASP A 124 15.57 11.83 -0.96
CA ASP A 124 16.22 12.26 -2.19
C ASP A 124 15.25 12.48 -3.37
N GLY A 125 13.94 12.32 -3.16
CA GLY A 125 12.91 12.46 -4.18
C GLY A 125 12.96 11.39 -5.28
N LYS A 126 13.79 10.36 -5.12
CA LYS A 126 13.82 9.27 -6.09
C LYS A 126 12.50 8.54 -6.13
N VAL A 127 12.08 8.26 -7.34
CA VAL A 127 10.92 7.41 -7.61
C VAL A 127 11.37 6.09 -8.20
N GLN A 128 10.61 5.04 -7.91
CA GLN A 128 10.77 3.73 -8.49
C GLN A 128 9.41 3.27 -9.02
N LEU A 129 9.38 2.61 -10.16
CA LEU A 129 8.16 2.14 -10.80
C LEU A 129 8.25 0.65 -11.11
N TYR A 130 7.25 -0.11 -10.73
CA TYR A 130 7.18 -1.56 -10.97
C TYR A 130 5.86 -1.98 -11.59
N ASN A 131 5.90 -3.00 -12.46
CA ASN A 131 4.72 -3.73 -12.92
C ASN A 131 4.61 -5.02 -12.10
N LEU A 132 3.73 -5.06 -11.12
CA LEU A 132 3.60 -6.18 -10.19
C LEU A 132 2.99 -7.45 -10.83
N ALA A 133 2.35 -7.34 -12.00
CA ALA A 133 1.86 -8.50 -12.73
C ALA A 133 3.02 -9.32 -13.33
N GLU A 134 4.10 -8.65 -13.73
CA GLU A 134 5.26 -9.24 -14.37
C GLU A 134 6.45 -9.42 -13.40
N ASP A 135 6.53 -8.52 -12.42
CA ASP A 135 7.65 -8.44 -11.46
C ASP A 135 7.14 -8.20 -10.03
N ILE A 136 6.55 -9.23 -9.44
CA ILE A 136 6.09 -9.18 -8.05
C ILE A 136 7.23 -8.98 -7.04
N GLY A 137 8.45 -9.25 -7.46
CA GLY A 137 9.67 -9.11 -6.65
C GLY A 137 10.28 -7.71 -6.70
N GLU A 138 9.70 -6.78 -7.48
CA GLU A 138 10.16 -5.40 -7.60
C GLU A 138 11.66 -5.28 -7.90
N ARG A 139 12.14 -6.06 -8.87
CA ARG A 139 13.56 -6.16 -9.25
C ARG A 139 13.91 -5.27 -10.42
N ASN A 140 12.93 -4.95 -11.26
CA ASN A 140 13.09 -4.25 -12.52
C ASN A 140 12.42 -2.88 -12.45
N ASP A 141 13.19 -1.86 -12.12
CA ASP A 141 12.71 -0.48 -12.02
C ASP A 141 12.44 0.09 -13.42
N LEU A 142 11.19 0.46 -13.67
CA LEU A 142 10.72 1.00 -14.94
C LEU A 142 10.68 2.54 -14.98
N ALA A 143 11.14 3.23 -13.94
CA ALA A 143 10.99 4.68 -13.82
C ALA A 143 11.63 5.44 -14.99
N GLU A 144 12.81 5.02 -15.44
CA GLU A 144 13.50 5.66 -16.57
C GLU A 144 12.86 5.30 -17.93
N THR A 145 12.28 4.11 -18.06
CA THR A 145 11.73 3.61 -19.33
C THR A 145 10.26 3.98 -19.53
N MET A 146 9.54 4.37 -18.46
CA MET A 146 8.13 4.74 -18.50
C MET A 146 7.84 6.09 -17.81
N PRO A 147 8.45 7.19 -18.26
CA PRO A 147 8.35 8.50 -17.60
C PRO A 147 6.93 9.07 -17.57
N GLU A 148 6.11 8.75 -18.56
CA GLU A 148 4.69 9.16 -18.58
C GLU A 148 3.89 8.47 -17.47
N LYS A 149 4.15 7.17 -17.23
CA LYS A 149 3.52 6.42 -16.14
C LYS A 149 3.98 6.92 -14.78
N VAL A 150 5.25 7.27 -14.63
CA VAL A 150 5.78 7.94 -13.44
C VAL A 150 5.04 9.24 -13.18
N THR A 151 4.89 10.09 -14.20
CA THR A 151 4.17 11.37 -14.09
C THR A 151 2.72 11.17 -13.66
N GLU A 152 2.01 10.21 -14.28
CA GLU A 152 0.63 9.86 -13.93
C GLU A 152 0.50 9.47 -12.45
N LEU A 153 1.29 8.49 -12.02
CA LEU A 153 1.17 7.93 -10.68
C LEU A 153 1.66 8.89 -9.60
N ARG A 154 2.73 9.63 -9.89
CA ARG A 154 3.24 10.65 -8.97
C ARG A 154 2.23 11.77 -8.75
N LYS A 155 1.55 12.20 -9.82
CA LYS A 155 0.47 13.17 -9.69
C LYS A 155 -0.67 12.64 -8.80
N LEU A 156 -1.11 11.39 -8.99
CA LEU A 156 -2.12 10.78 -8.13
C LEU A 156 -1.68 10.74 -6.67
N LEU A 157 -0.42 10.41 -6.42
CA LEU A 157 0.13 10.35 -5.07
C LEU A 157 0.16 11.74 -4.42
N HIS A 158 0.60 12.75 -5.15
CA HIS A 158 0.67 14.13 -4.66
C HIS A 158 -0.73 14.75 -4.46
N ASP A 159 -1.68 14.48 -5.35
CA ASP A 159 -3.08 14.90 -5.16
C ASP A 159 -3.66 14.29 -3.88
N TRP A 160 -3.37 13.00 -3.61
CA TRP A 160 -3.79 12.33 -2.39
C TRP A 160 -3.11 12.89 -1.13
N TYR A 161 -1.83 13.30 -1.18
CA TYR A 161 -1.20 13.98 -0.05
C TYR A 161 -1.97 15.23 0.38
N LEU A 162 -2.45 16.00 -0.59
CA LEU A 162 -3.25 17.21 -0.31
C LEU A 162 -4.64 16.85 0.23
N GLU A 163 -5.27 15.81 -0.30
CA GLU A 163 -6.59 15.35 0.11
C GLU A 163 -6.62 14.91 1.58
N VAL A 164 -5.58 14.21 2.04
CA VAL A 164 -5.50 13.67 3.40
C VAL A 164 -4.72 14.56 4.37
N ASP A 165 -4.30 15.74 3.94
CA ASP A 165 -3.43 16.65 4.72
C ASP A 165 -2.21 15.90 5.28
N ALA A 166 -1.48 15.22 4.39
CA ALA A 166 -0.39 14.34 4.76
C ALA A 166 0.75 15.09 5.46
N GLU A 167 1.16 14.60 6.61
CA GLU A 167 2.30 15.15 7.34
C GLU A 167 3.62 14.53 6.88
N PHE A 168 4.67 15.34 6.83
CA PHE A 168 6.00 14.94 6.40
C PHE A 168 7.04 15.13 7.50
N LEU A 169 8.21 14.52 7.33
CA LEU A 169 9.36 14.76 8.20
C LEU A 169 9.85 16.19 8.02
N TYR A 170 10.07 16.87 9.12
CA TYR A 170 10.74 18.17 9.16
C TYR A 170 12.19 17.98 9.59
N PRO A 171 13.15 18.76 9.03
CA PRO A 171 14.52 18.76 9.52
C PRO A 171 14.53 19.08 11.01
N LYS A 172 15.18 18.23 11.81
CA LYS A 172 15.56 18.59 13.15
C LYS A 172 16.69 19.64 13.02
N GLU A 173 16.66 20.71 13.82
CA GLU A 173 17.58 21.84 13.74
C GLU A 173 19.01 21.42 13.35
N GLU A 174 19.57 22.05 12.31
CA GLU A 174 20.89 21.85 11.74
C GLU A 174 21.26 20.40 11.35
N GLY A 175 20.98 20.03 10.11
CA GLY A 175 21.46 18.81 9.47
C GLY A 175 20.44 17.71 9.22
N GLY A 176 19.17 17.99 9.38
CA GLY A 176 18.10 17.05 9.01
C GLY A 176 17.94 16.89 7.50
N ALA A 177 17.48 15.74 7.05
CA ALA A 177 17.14 15.49 5.66
C ALA A 177 16.09 16.48 5.16
N VAL A 178 16.32 17.06 3.99
CA VAL A 178 15.37 17.95 3.33
C VAL A 178 14.36 17.06 2.60
N MET A 179 13.08 17.27 2.85
CA MET A 179 12.02 16.59 2.11
C MET A 179 12.00 17.11 0.67
N PRO A 180 12.06 16.24 -0.33
CA PRO A 180 12.16 16.65 -1.73
C PRO A 180 10.87 17.23 -2.30
N TRP A 181 9.75 17.06 -1.59
CA TRP A 181 8.46 17.65 -1.96
C TRP A 181 7.71 18.09 -0.70
N ARG A 182 7.02 19.23 -0.78
CA ARG A 182 6.13 19.74 0.26
C ARG A 182 4.84 20.25 -0.37
N PRO A 183 3.68 20.12 0.31
CA PRO A 183 2.45 20.74 -0.15
C PRO A 183 2.64 22.24 -0.37
N GLY A 184 2.35 22.72 -1.60
CA GLY A 184 2.45 24.13 -1.95
C GLY A 184 3.77 24.58 -2.60
N GLU A 185 4.73 23.68 -2.80
CA GLU A 185 5.91 23.84 -3.64
C GLU A 185 5.69 23.11 -4.99
#